data_f0186f4355e393731015546918f2da11
#
_entry.id   f0186f4355e393731015546918f2da11
#
_cell.length_a   1.000
_cell.length_b   1.000
_cell.length_c   1.000
_cell.angle_alpha   90.00
_cell.angle_beta   90.00
_cell.angle_gamma   90.00
#
_symmetry.space_group_name_H-M   'P 1'
#
loop_
_entity.id
_entity.type
_entity.pdbx_description
1 polymer ?
#
loop_
_entity_poly.entity_id
_entity_poly.type
_entity_poly.pdbx_seq_one_letter_code
_entity_poly.pdbx_strand_id
1 'polypeptide(L)'
;MKTQTRKQRKKHTRWPWIVMILIMILIIAAAAHSMMRQASNADSSAAQSSSVSQAHPAPAQESEPTATPVPTATPEPELATDRPITTEEAAEMDALLDSMPGSISVWIQDIGSGLTYTYKPDNGFYCASTLKAPYALWLCQRDEEGLLDLDAAVGSESGWDLIYPLIAHSSNGAAHDLGAMWPGSLDTGFSDFLTELGFASPEGCEVVEDGIHGWVTGADGGRAMRALYDYFETGTENALELQEAFLAADHDLLYCPAPAAKKYGSWDQALHDMAIVYAERPYIISMFTDWGDQEVSFPEEGRERMQQVGQLAAEIILND
;
A
#
# COMPACT_ATOMS: atom_id res chain seq x y z
N MET A 1 64.53 23.61 -35.66
CA MET A 1 64.31 23.08 -34.29
C MET A 1 62.99 22.46 -34.24
N LYS A 2 62.89 21.13 -34.22
CA LYS A 2 61.58 20.36 -34.11
C LYS A 2 61.53 19.84 -32.70
N THR A 3 60.54 20.32 -31.94
CA THR A 3 60.27 19.87 -30.58
C THR A 3 59.34 18.65 -30.64
N GLN A 4 59.86 17.49 -30.23
CA GLN A 4 59.07 16.25 -30.10
C GLN A 4 58.29 16.26 -28.74
N THR A 5 56.98 16.24 -28.80
CA THR A 5 56.12 16.02 -27.63
C THR A 5 55.97 14.53 -27.35
N ARG A 6 56.42 14.12 -26.17
CA ARG A 6 56.42 12.73 -25.65
C ARG A 6 55.00 12.40 -25.12
N LYS A 7 54.29 11.53 -25.83
CA LYS A 7 52.96 10.99 -25.42
C LYS A 7 53.14 10.07 -24.21
N GLN A 8 52.64 10.47 -23.04
CA GLN A 8 52.54 9.60 -21.86
C GLN A 8 51.40 8.61 -22.04
N ARG A 9 51.72 7.29 -22.01
CA ARG A 9 50.77 6.18 -21.95
C ARG A 9 50.20 6.07 -20.54
N LYS A 10 48.89 6.33 -20.37
CA LYS A 10 48.13 6.01 -19.13
C LYS A 10 48.10 4.49 -18.92
N LYS A 11 48.71 4.01 -17.83
CA LYS A 11 48.55 2.63 -17.35
C LYS A 11 47.15 2.47 -16.80
N HIS A 12 46.25 1.73 -17.49
CA HIS A 12 44.97 1.29 -16.95
C HIS A 12 45.23 0.31 -15.81
N THR A 13 44.97 0.71 -14.59
CA THR A 13 45.07 -0.10 -13.39
C THR A 13 43.91 -1.11 -13.42
N ARG A 14 44.22 -2.42 -13.52
CA ARG A 14 43.27 -3.51 -13.56
C ARG A 14 42.67 -3.83 -12.17
N TRP A 15 42.96 -3.06 -11.15
CA TRP A 15 42.55 -3.25 -9.75
C TRP A 15 41.02 -3.30 -9.52
N PRO A 16 40.19 -2.42 -10.09
CA PRO A 16 38.75 -2.44 -9.79
C PRO A 16 38.05 -3.72 -10.24
N TRP A 17 38.49 -4.36 -11.33
CA TRP A 17 37.91 -5.60 -11.80
C TRP A 17 38.21 -6.80 -10.90
N ILE A 18 39.39 -6.84 -10.28
CA ILE A 18 39.79 -7.90 -9.35
C ILE A 18 38.96 -7.79 -8.06
N VAL A 19 38.72 -6.58 -7.57
CA VAL A 19 37.88 -6.36 -6.38
C VAL A 19 36.43 -6.76 -6.63
N MET A 20 35.85 -6.44 -7.79
CA MET A 20 34.50 -6.87 -8.16
C MET A 20 34.38 -8.40 -8.26
N ILE A 21 35.35 -9.09 -8.83
CA ILE A 21 35.35 -10.55 -8.91
C ILE A 21 35.42 -11.20 -7.51
N LEU A 22 36.22 -10.65 -6.60
CA LEU A 22 36.32 -11.15 -5.23
C LEU A 22 35.02 -10.93 -4.44
N ILE A 23 34.32 -9.80 -4.64
CA ILE A 23 33.02 -9.55 -4.03
C ILE A 23 31.98 -10.53 -4.57
N MET A 24 31.92 -10.77 -5.88
CA MET A 24 31.03 -11.78 -6.48
C MET A 24 31.27 -13.19 -5.92
N ILE A 25 32.53 -13.61 -5.76
CA ILE A 25 32.86 -14.92 -5.18
C ILE A 25 32.37 -15.02 -3.72
N LEU A 26 32.49 -13.96 -2.94
CA LEU A 26 32.00 -13.91 -1.55
C LEU A 26 30.49 -14.03 -1.47
N ILE A 27 29.75 -13.36 -2.36
CA ILE A 27 28.28 -13.43 -2.43
C ILE A 27 27.82 -14.85 -2.79
N ILE A 28 28.47 -15.50 -3.79
CA ILE A 28 28.14 -16.87 -4.19
C ILE A 28 28.44 -17.86 -3.06
N ALA A 29 29.54 -17.67 -2.32
CA ALA A 29 29.88 -18.53 -1.18
C ALA A 29 28.87 -18.38 -0.01
N ALA A 30 28.38 -17.16 0.24
CA ALA A 30 27.37 -16.91 1.25
C ALA A 30 26.02 -17.55 0.88
N ALA A 31 25.59 -17.46 -0.38
CA ALA A 31 24.37 -18.09 -0.87
C ALA A 31 24.45 -19.62 -0.80
N ALA A 32 25.57 -20.23 -1.17
CA ALA A 32 25.79 -21.68 -1.05
C ALA A 32 25.76 -22.15 0.42
N HIS A 33 26.30 -21.35 1.35
CA HIS A 33 26.28 -21.67 2.77
C HIS A 33 24.86 -21.60 3.37
N SER A 34 24.05 -20.65 2.91
CA SER A 34 22.62 -20.54 3.28
C SER A 34 21.81 -21.74 2.81
N MET A 35 22.00 -22.18 1.55
CA MET A 35 21.34 -23.38 1.01
C MET A 35 21.71 -24.66 1.77
N MET A 36 22.97 -24.83 2.19
CA MET A 36 23.38 -26.00 2.98
C MET A 36 22.75 -26.03 4.38
N ARG A 37 22.50 -24.86 5.01
CA ARG A 37 21.80 -24.78 6.29
C ARG A 37 20.31 -25.11 6.19
N GLN A 38 19.64 -24.76 5.10
CA GLN A 38 18.25 -25.13 4.86
C GLN A 38 18.08 -26.64 4.66
N ALA A 39 19.00 -27.30 3.96
CA ALA A 39 18.98 -28.75 3.76
C ALA A 39 19.16 -29.56 5.05
N SER A 40 19.93 -29.03 6.02
CA SER A 40 20.16 -29.74 7.30
C SER A 40 19.00 -29.60 8.30
N ASN A 41 18.11 -28.63 8.11
CA ASN A 41 16.92 -28.43 8.97
C ASN A 41 15.70 -29.23 8.50
N ALA A 42 15.69 -29.74 7.27
CA ALA A 42 14.60 -30.54 6.72
C ALA A 42 14.54 -31.99 7.26
N ASP A 43 15.65 -32.51 7.79
CA ASP A 43 15.75 -33.92 8.24
C ASP A 43 15.35 -34.14 9.70
N SER A 44 14.94 -33.10 10.45
CA SER A 44 14.69 -33.16 11.92
C SER A 44 13.22 -33.22 12.31
N SER A 45 12.27 -33.20 11.36
CA SER A 45 10.83 -33.05 11.67
C SER A 45 9.95 -34.27 11.35
N ALA A 46 10.51 -35.47 11.38
CA ALA A 46 9.74 -36.71 11.16
C ALA A 46 9.84 -37.65 12.37
N ALA A 47 9.17 -37.34 13.47
CA ALA A 47 8.74 -38.34 14.47
C ALA A 47 7.96 -37.66 15.59
N GLN A 48 6.64 -37.76 15.63
CA GLN A 48 5.83 -38.17 16.79
C GLN A 48 4.36 -37.84 16.58
N SER A 49 3.62 -38.84 16.11
CA SER A 49 2.17 -38.92 16.26
C SER A 49 1.86 -39.88 17.41
N SER A 50 1.13 -39.44 18.42
CA SER A 50 0.38 -40.36 19.29
C SER A 50 -0.91 -39.69 19.78
N SER A 51 -1.98 -40.38 19.47
CA SER A 51 -3.37 -40.22 19.81
C SER A 51 -3.66 -40.12 21.30
N VAL A 52 -4.58 -39.22 21.69
CA VAL A 52 -5.47 -39.44 22.87
C VAL A 52 -6.87 -38.95 22.55
N SER A 53 -7.82 -39.89 22.58
CA SER A 53 -9.24 -39.71 22.56
C SER A 53 -9.76 -39.43 23.98
N GLN A 54 -10.62 -38.41 24.19
CA GLN A 54 -11.57 -38.40 25.31
C GLN A 54 -12.77 -37.45 25.09
N ALA A 55 -13.92 -38.07 24.99
CA ALA A 55 -15.21 -37.85 25.67
C ALA A 55 -15.85 -36.47 25.76
N HIS A 56 -17.01 -36.38 25.11
CA HIS A 56 -18.06 -35.37 25.26
C HIS A 56 -18.72 -35.43 26.64
N PRO A 57 -19.13 -34.30 27.21
CA PRO A 57 -20.30 -34.23 28.08
C PRO A 57 -21.47 -33.45 27.43
N ALA A 58 -22.70 -33.87 27.76
CA ALA A 58 -23.98 -33.47 27.25
C ALA A 58 -24.44 -32.04 27.66
N PRO A 59 -25.53 -31.51 27.02
CA PRO A 59 -25.84 -30.07 27.00
C PRO A 59 -26.58 -29.60 28.27
N ALA A 60 -26.24 -28.37 28.69
CA ALA A 60 -26.98 -27.63 29.73
C ALA A 60 -27.94 -26.64 29.07
N GLN A 61 -29.07 -26.47 29.73
CA GLN A 61 -30.28 -25.75 29.34
C GLN A 61 -30.06 -24.27 29.03
N GLU A 62 -30.77 -23.86 27.99
CA GLU A 62 -31.00 -22.52 27.50
C GLU A 62 -31.80 -21.69 28.52
N SER A 63 -31.24 -20.52 28.91
CA SER A 63 -31.99 -19.47 29.63
C SER A 63 -32.21 -18.31 28.67
N GLU A 64 -33.47 -17.89 28.50
CA GLU A 64 -33.90 -16.77 27.66
C GLU A 64 -33.17 -15.48 27.98
N PRO A 65 -32.72 -14.69 26.94
CA PRO A 65 -32.11 -13.37 27.15
C PRO A 65 -33.21 -12.32 27.39
N THR A 66 -33.10 -11.64 28.52
CA THR A 66 -33.84 -10.42 28.85
C THR A 66 -33.42 -9.31 27.87
N ALA A 67 -34.41 -8.69 27.19
CA ALA A 67 -34.21 -7.60 26.25
C ALA A 67 -33.52 -6.40 26.92
N THR A 68 -32.32 -6.05 26.45
CA THR A 68 -31.63 -4.82 26.78
C THR A 68 -32.27 -3.66 26.00
N PRO A 69 -32.50 -2.47 26.62
CA PRO A 69 -33.08 -1.33 25.92
C PRO A 69 -32.13 -0.83 24.84
N VAL A 70 -32.67 -0.65 23.64
CA VAL A 70 -31.99 -0.05 22.48
C VAL A 70 -31.53 1.37 22.86
N PRO A 71 -30.23 1.72 22.70
CA PRO A 71 -29.79 3.09 22.90
C PRO A 71 -30.44 3.99 21.85
N THR A 72 -31.05 5.07 22.30
CA THR A 72 -31.59 6.13 21.45
C THR A 72 -30.45 6.72 20.65
N ALA A 73 -30.58 6.68 19.32
CA ALA A 73 -29.59 7.27 18.41
C ALA A 73 -29.39 8.76 18.77
N THR A 74 -28.13 9.12 19.05
CA THR A 74 -27.70 10.50 19.11
C THR A 74 -27.94 11.13 17.74
N PRO A 75 -28.53 12.33 17.61
CA PRO A 75 -28.69 12.97 16.32
C PRO A 75 -27.31 13.16 15.69
N GLU A 76 -27.15 12.65 14.49
CA GLU A 76 -25.98 12.86 13.63
C GLU A 76 -25.78 14.38 13.45
N PRO A 77 -24.56 14.91 13.59
CA PRO A 77 -24.34 16.34 13.38
C PRO A 77 -24.78 16.70 11.96
N GLU A 78 -25.57 17.75 11.85
CA GLU A 78 -26.05 18.30 10.58
C GLU A 78 -24.81 18.75 9.79
N LEU A 79 -24.42 17.93 8.80
CA LEU A 79 -23.28 18.17 7.92
C LEU A 79 -23.51 19.47 7.16
N ALA A 80 -22.46 20.30 7.12
CA ALA A 80 -22.44 21.55 6.35
C ALA A 80 -22.91 21.30 4.91
N THR A 81 -23.68 22.25 4.37
CA THR A 81 -24.34 22.16 3.07
C THR A 81 -23.36 21.74 1.97
N ASP A 82 -23.60 20.55 1.43
CA ASP A 82 -22.82 19.94 0.40
C ASP A 82 -22.86 20.76 -0.89
N ARG A 83 -21.73 21.34 -1.27
CA ARG A 83 -21.59 21.90 -2.60
C ARG A 83 -21.27 20.77 -3.57
N PRO A 84 -22.15 20.42 -4.50
CA PRO A 84 -21.82 19.40 -5.51
C PRO A 84 -20.71 19.92 -6.43
N ILE A 85 -19.84 19.02 -6.89
CA ILE A 85 -18.91 19.31 -7.98
C ILE A 85 -19.74 19.76 -9.19
N THR A 86 -19.50 20.96 -9.69
CA THR A 86 -20.27 21.50 -10.81
C THR A 86 -19.93 20.78 -12.09
N THR A 87 -20.83 20.86 -13.09
CA THR A 87 -20.57 20.31 -14.41
C THR A 87 -19.35 20.95 -15.09
N GLU A 88 -19.07 22.23 -14.78
CA GLU A 88 -17.92 22.97 -15.32
C GLU A 88 -16.61 22.45 -14.72
N GLU A 89 -16.53 22.27 -13.41
CA GLU A 89 -15.38 21.73 -12.70
C GLU A 89 -15.08 20.29 -13.12
N ALA A 90 -16.11 19.45 -13.24
CA ALA A 90 -15.95 18.09 -13.76
C ALA A 90 -15.43 18.10 -15.19
N ALA A 91 -15.92 19.00 -16.06
CA ALA A 91 -15.47 19.10 -17.45
C ALA A 91 -14.02 19.62 -17.55
N GLU A 92 -13.58 20.48 -16.63
CA GLU A 92 -12.19 20.94 -16.56
C GLU A 92 -11.26 19.80 -16.17
N MET A 93 -11.62 19.00 -15.16
CA MET A 93 -10.88 17.80 -14.77
C MET A 93 -10.84 16.77 -15.91
N ASP A 94 -11.97 16.49 -16.56
CA ASP A 94 -12.03 15.60 -17.72
C ASP A 94 -11.09 16.07 -18.85
N ALA A 95 -11.08 17.36 -19.15
CA ALA A 95 -10.22 17.92 -20.20
C ALA A 95 -8.72 17.79 -19.86
N LEU A 96 -8.35 17.98 -18.59
CA LEU A 96 -6.99 17.75 -18.12
C LEU A 96 -6.60 16.28 -18.29
N LEU A 97 -7.43 15.36 -17.82
CA LEU A 97 -7.17 13.91 -17.86
C LEU A 97 -7.16 13.35 -19.29
N ASP A 98 -8.05 13.83 -20.16
CA ASP A 98 -8.07 13.46 -21.59
C ASP A 98 -6.83 13.95 -22.35
N SER A 99 -6.16 14.98 -21.86
CA SER A 99 -4.91 15.50 -22.45
C SER A 99 -3.67 14.69 -22.11
N MET A 100 -3.77 13.78 -21.13
CA MET A 100 -2.64 12.99 -20.62
C MET A 100 -2.47 11.71 -21.45
N PRO A 101 -1.23 11.26 -21.68
CA PRO A 101 -0.98 10.02 -22.41
C PRO A 101 -1.28 8.78 -21.57
N GLY A 102 -1.47 7.65 -22.22
CA GLY A 102 -1.64 6.34 -21.58
C GLY A 102 -3.04 6.10 -21.04
N SER A 103 -3.14 5.18 -20.09
CA SER A 103 -4.36 4.86 -19.38
C SER A 103 -4.36 5.56 -18.02
N ILE A 104 -5.50 6.13 -17.63
CA ILE A 104 -5.64 6.88 -16.39
C ILE A 104 -6.97 6.51 -15.74
N SER A 105 -6.96 6.44 -14.42
CA SER A 105 -8.16 6.36 -13.59
C SER A 105 -8.00 7.28 -12.39
N VAL A 106 -9.04 8.07 -12.09
CA VAL A 106 -9.06 8.98 -10.95
C VAL A 106 -10.33 8.77 -10.14
N TRP A 107 -10.19 8.83 -8.83
CA TRP A 107 -11.28 8.84 -7.87
C TRP A 107 -11.00 9.89 -6.80
N ILE A 108 -11.91 10.83 -6.62
CA ILE A 108 -11.81 11.92 -5.63
C ILE A 108 -13.09 11.92 -4.82
N GLN A 109 -12.99 11.99 -3.50
CA GLN A 109 -14.14 12.06 -2.60
C GLN A 109 -13.94 13.12 -1.52
N ASP A 110 -14.87 14.05 -1.42
CA ASP A 110 -15.06 14.85 -0.22
C ASP A 110 -15.54 13.94 0.90
N ILE A 111 -14.80 13.87 2.00
CA ILE A 111 -15.09 12.92 3.09
C ILE A 111 -16.35 13.35 3.84
N GLY A 112 -16.55 14.64 4.04
CA GLY A 112 -17.68 15.19 4.80
C GLY A 112 -19.01 14.95 4.11
N SER A 113 -19.11 15.28 2.83
CA SER A 113 -20.35 15.16 2.04
C SER A 113 -20.51 13.79 1.39
N GLY A 114 -19.43 13.04 1.20
CA GLY A 114 -19.41 11.81 0.42
C GLY A 114 -19.51 12.04 -1.09
N LEU A 115 -19.54 13.29 -1.58
CA LEU A 115 -19.54 13.59 -3.00
C LEU A 115 -18.28 13.04 -3.67
N THR A 116 -18.45 12.40 -4.81
CA THR A 116 -17.36 11.71 -5.49
C THR A 116 -17.29 12.13 -6.95
N TYR A 117 -16.09 12.51 -7.40
CA TYR A 117 -15.75 12.61 -8.82
C TYR A 117 -15.00 11.34 -9.24
N THR A 118 -15.31 10.83 -10.42
CA THR A 118 -14.61 9.67 -10.99
C THR A 118 -14.31 9.86 -12.46
N TYR A 119 -13.12 9.42 -12.86
CA TYR A 119 -12.72 9.35 -14.26
C TYR A 119 -12.23 7.93 -14.56
N LYS A 120 -12.92 7.21 -15.45
CA LYS A 120 -12.63 5.81 -15.83
C LYS A 120 -12.37 4.91 -14.61
N PRO A 121 -13.26 4.92 -13.58
CA PRO A 121 -13.00 4.32 -12.28
C PRO A 121 -12.75 2.81 -12.32
N ASP A 122 -13.24 2.13 -13.37
CA ASP A 122 -13.16 0.67 -13.53
C ASP A 122 -11.96 0.20 -14.37
N ASN A 123 -11.11 1.13 -14.84
CA ASN A 123 -9.88 0.74 -15.52
C ASN A 123 -8.95 0.04 -14.55
N GLY A 124 -8.48 -1.16 -14.95
CA GLY A 124 -7.56 -1.98 -14.16
C GLY A 124 -6.10 -1.64 -14.43
N PHE A 125 -5.30 -1.63 -13.37
CA PHE A 125 -3.86 -1.38 -13.39
C PHE A 125 -3.14 -2.40 -12.54
N TYR A 126 -1.90 -2.72 -12.89
CA TYR A 126 -1.03 -3.45 -11.98
C TYR A 126 -0.78 -2.60 -10.73
N CYS A 127 -1.01 -3.17 -9.56
CA CYS A 127 -1.06 -2.43 -8.29
C CYS A 127 0.25 -1.74 -7.89
N ALA A 128 1.38 -2.22 -8.38
CA ALA A 128 2.69 -1.84 -7.86
C ALA A 128 2.71 -1.91 -6.31
N SER A 129 3.07 -0.82 -5.63
CA SER A 129 3.12 -0.79 -4.16
C SER A 129 1.85 -0.24 -3.48
N THR A 130 0.77 0.03 -4.22
CA THR A 130 -0.45 0.61 -3.63
C THR A 130 -1.19 -0.37 -2.73
N LEU A 131 -1.17 -1.67 -3.03
CA LEU A 131 -1.79 -2.71 -2.18
C LEU A 131 -1.14 -2.85 -0.80
N LYS A 132 0.04 -2.27 -0.56
CA LYS A 132 0.63 -2.20 0.79
C LYS A 132 -0.25 -1.40 1.75
N ALA A 133 -1.05 -0.46 1.24
CA ALA A 133 -1.98 0.34 2.05
C ALA A 133 -3.10 -0.50 2.68
N PRO A 134 -3.97 -1.17 1.91
CA PRO A 134 -4.98 -2.04 2.50
C PRO A 134 -4.38 -3.26 3.21
N TYR A 135 -3.18 -3.72 2.83
CA TYR A 135 -2.51 -4.81 3.53
C TYR A 135 -2.10 -4.43 4.96
N ALA A 136 -1.52 -3.24 5.16
CA ALA A 136 -1.20 -2.75 6.49
C ALA A 136 -2.45 -2.55 7.35
N LEU A 137 -3.54 -2.01 6.78
CA LEU A 137 -4.83 -1.90 7.46
C LEU A 137 -5.34 -3.27 7.92
N TRP A 138 -5.31 -4.26 7.03
CA TRP A 138 -5.73 -5.62 7.35
C TRP A 138 -4.91 -6.23 8.48
N LEU A 139 -3.59 -6.06 8.49
CA LEU A 139 -2.72 -6.55 9.56
C LEU A 139 -3.07 -5.91 10.91
N CYS A 140 -3.26 -4.59 10.95
CA CYS A 140 -3.62 -3.88 12.17
C CYS A 140 -4.98 -4.34 12.74
N GLN A 141 -5.97 -4.56 11.87
CA GLN A 141 -7.26 -5.09 12.30
C GLN A 141 -7.16 -6.53 12.82
N ARG A 142 -6.34 -7.38 12.19
CA ARG A 142 -6.11 -8.76 12.68
C ARG A 142 -5.41 -8.78 14.05
N ASP A 143 -4.52 -7.82 14.28
CA ASP A 143 -3.86 -7.64 15.58
C ASP A 143 -4.89 -7.24 16.66
N GLU A 144 -5.73 -6.25 16.39
CA GLU A 144 -6.81 -5.83 17.31
C GLU A 144 -7.82 -6.94 17.61
N GLU A 145 -8.06 -7.85 16.67
CA GLU A 145 -8.89 -9.03 16.86
C GLU A 145 -8.19 -10.16 17.63
N GLY A 146 -6.89 -10.01 17.91
CA GLY A 146 -6.05 -11.02 18.58
C GLY A 146 -5.76 -12.24 17.69
N LEU A 147 -5.88 -12.09 16.37
CA LEU A 147 -5.58 -13.13 15.38
C LEU A 147 -4.13 -13.05 14.90
N LEU A 148 -3.47 -11.94 15.11
CA LEU A 148 -2.06 -11.64 14.85
C LEU A 148 -1.50 -10.95 16.09
N ASP A 149 -0.18 -10.94 16.24
CA ASP A 149 0.54 -10.20 17.26
C ASP A 149 1.64 -9.38 16.57
N LEU A 150 1.39 -8.09 16.33
CA LEU A 150 2.34 -7.20 15.69
C LEU A 150 3.53 -6.83 16.60
N ASP A 151 3.43 -7.07 17.91
CA ASP A 151 4.56 -6.95 18.83
C ASP A 151 5.49 -8.17 18.76
N ALA A 152 5.03 -9.27 18.16
CA ALA A 152 5.84 -10.47 18.02
C ALA A 152 7.07 -10.22 17.13
N ALA A 153 8.20 -10.82 17.51
CA ALA A 153 9.45 -10.67 16.77
C ALA A 153 9.44 -11.47 15.46
N VAL A 154 9.82 -10.79 14.38
CA VAL A 154 10.16 -11.36 13.08
C VAL A 154 11.66 -11.19 12.86
N GLY A 155 12.43 -12.21 13.12
CA GLY A 155 13.89 -12.08 13.13
C GLY A 155 14.38 -11.17 14.25
N SER A 156 14.84 -9.96 13.91
CA SER A 156 15.31 -8.95 14.86
C SER A 156 14.36 -7.76 15.04
N GLU A 157 13.25 -7.72 14.31
CA GLU A 157 12.29 -6.61 14.28
C GLU A 157 10.91 -7.12 14.72
N SER A 158 10.04 -6.24 15.20
CA SER A 158 8.63 -6.55 15.42
C SER A 158 7.81 -6.33 14.15
N GLY A 159 6.56 -6.78 14.12
CA GLY A 159 5.65 -6.45 13.03
C GLY A 159 5.48 -4.94 12.87
N TRP A 160 5.41 -4.19 13.97
CA TRP A 160 5.34 -2.73 13.96
C TRP A 160 6.59 -2.09 13.36
N ASP A 161 7.80 -2.57 13.70
CA ASP A 161 9.05 -2.09 13.09
C ASP A 161 9.05 -2.27 11.55
N LEU A 162 8.27 -3.21 11.04
CA LEU A 162 8.13 -3.49 9.61
C LEU A 162 7.00 -2.68 8.94
N ILE A 163 5.91 -2.35 9.64
CA ILE A 163 4.79 -1.56 9.09
C ILE A 163 5.23 -0.15 8.72
N TYR A 164 6.04 0.50 9.54
CA TYR A 164 6.52 1.84 9.23
C TYR A 164 7.31 1.88 7.90
N PRO A 165 8.39 1.10 7.68
CA PRO A 165 9.07 1.11 6.38
C PRO A 165 8.24 0.55 5.23
N LEU A 166 7.27 -0.35 5.48
CA LEU A 166 6.32 -0.82 4.47
C LEU A 166 5.57 0.35 3.83
N ILE A 167 5.09 1.27 4.67
CA ILE A 167 4.25 2.39 4.24
C ILE A 167 5.09 3.62 3.90
N ALA A 168 5.88 4.15 4.84
CA ALA A 168 6.63 5.40 4.67
C ALA A 168 7.68 5.32 3.55
N HIS A 169 8.36 4.18 3.43
CA HIS A 169 9.44 3.98 2.46
C HIS A 169 9.09 2.98 1.35
N SER A 170 7.87 2.44 1.34
CA SER A 170 7.43 1.44 0.36
C SER A 170 8.34 0.20 0.30
N SER A 171 8.92 -0.23 1.44
CA SER A 171 9.88 -1.32 1.53
C SER A 171 9.28 -2.65 1.04
N ASN A 172 9.94 -3.29 0.06
CA ASN A 172 9.59 -4.65 -0.37
C ASN A 172 10.09 -5.70 0.63
N GLY A 173 11.23 -5.44 1.30
CA GLY A 173 11.74 -6.30 2.35
C GLY A 173 10.76 -6.41 3.52
N ALA A 174 10.21 -5.27 3.98
CA ALA A 174 9.18 -5.27 5.02
C ALA A 174 7.90 -6.03 4.58
N ALA A 175 7.47 -5.89 3.31
CA ALA A 175 6.34 -6.64 2.79
C ALA A 175 6.58 -8.16 2.82
N HIS A 176 7.78 -8.59 2.41
CA HIS A 176 8.21 -9.98 2.47
C HIS A 176 8.20 -10.53 3.91
N ASP A 177 8.82 -9.80 4.84
CA ASP A 177 8.98 -10.26 6.21
C ASP A 177 7.62 -10.31 6.95
N LEU A 178 6.75 -9.32 6.74
CA LEU A 178 5.37 -9.34 7.24
C LEU A 178 4.55 -10.50 6.64
N GLY A 179 4.73 -10.82 5.36
CA GLY A 179 4.13 -11.99 4.74
C GLY A 179 4.56 -13.30 5.40
N ALA A 180 5.80 -13.39 5.86
CA ALA A 180 6.31 -14.55 6.59
C ALA A 180 5.76 -14.67 8.02
N MET A 181 5.41 -13.56 8.69
CA MET A 181 4.75 -13.57 10.00
C MET A 181 3.38 -14.22 9.94
N TRP A 182 2.68 -14.01 8.87
CA TRP A 182 1.33 -14.53 8.65
C TRP A 182 1.32 -15.48 7.44
N PRO A 183 1.77 -16.71 7.58
CA PRO A 183 1.81 -17.66 6.48
C PRO A 183 0.43 -17.99 5.91
N GLY A 184 -0.66 -17.75 6.64
CA GLY A 184 -2.05 -17.88 6.16
C GLY A 184 -2.56 -16.64 5.45
N SER A 185 -1.87 -15.50 5.47
CA SER A 185 -2.24 -14.31 4.70
C SER A 185 -2.07 -14.51 3.20
N LEU A 186 -1.26 -15.48 2.84
CA LEU A 186 -1.08 -15.93 1.46
C LEU A 186 -2.31 -16.69 0.94
N ASP A 187 -3.18 -17.16 1.83
CA ASP A 187 -4.40 -17.85 1.46
C ASP A 187 -5.51 -16.83 1.08
N THR A 188 -6.70 -16.98 1.60
CA THR A 188 -7.87 -16.18 1.18
C THR A 188 -8.10 -14.93 2.04
N GLY A 189 -7.51 -14.85 3.24
CA GLY A 189 -7.86 -13.85 4.23
C GLY A 189 -7.69 -12.39 3.77
N PHE A 190 -6.61 -12.07 3.07
CA PHE A 190 -6.41 -10.74 2.52
C PHE A 190 -7.34 -10.47 1.32
N SER A 191 -7.53 -11.45 0.43
CA SER A 191 -8.46 -11.37 -0.69
C SER A 191 -9.92 -11.23 -0.21
N ASP A 192 -10.30 -11.94 0.84
CA ASP A 192 -11.62 -11.80 1.48
C ASP A 192 -11.80 -10.38 2.03
N PHE A 193 -10.81 -9.84 2.70
CA PHE A 193 -10.82 -8.45 3.19
C PHE A 193 -10.97 -7.44 2.04
N LEU A 194 -10.26 -7.62 0.94
CA LEU A 194 -10.42 -6.75 -0.24
C LEU A 194 -11.82 -6.89 -0.86
N THR A 195 -12.43 -8.08 -0.80
CA THR A 195 -13.81 -8.30 -1.20
C THR A 195 -14.78 -7.49 -0.32
N GLU A 196 -14.57 -7.48 0.99
CA GLU A 196 -15.36 -6.68 1.94
C GLU A 196 -15.22 -5.17 1.66
N LEU A 197 -14.05 -4.71 1.25
CA LEU A 197 -13.83 -3.34 0.80
C LEU A 197 -14.47 -3.03 -0.57
N GLY A 198 -14.97 -4.04 -1.29
CA GLY A 198 -15.60 -3.90 -2.59
C GLY A 198 -14.62 -3.74 -3.75
N PHE A 199 -13.43 -4.31 -3.66
CA PHE A 199 -12.47 -4.34 -4.76
C PHE A 199 -13.03 -5.08 -5.97
N ALA A 200 -12.66 -4.64 -7.18
CA ALA A 200 -13.18 -5.17 -8.43
C ALA A 200 -12.65 -6.58 -8.76
N SER A 201 -11.40 -6.88 -8.39
CA SER A 201 -10.74 -8.17 -8.67
C SER A 201 -9.89 -8.62 -7.47
N PRO A 202 -10.50 -8.84 -6.30
CA PRO A 202 -9.78 -9.16 -5.07
C PRO A 202 -9.06 -10.52 -5.14
N GLU A 203 -9.62 -11.50 -5.87
CA GLU A 203 -9.06 -12.84 -6.05
C GLU A 203 -7.71 -12.86 -6.80
N GLY A 204 -7.39 -11.78 -7.51
CA GLY A 204 -6.10 -11.60 -8.20
C GLY A 204 -5.08 -10.84 -7.35
N CYS A 205 -5.44 -10.45 -6.12
CA CYS A 205 -4.56 -9.74 -5.21
C CYS A 205 -3.97 -10.71 -4.19
N GLU A 206 -2.65 -10.85 -4.20
CA GLU A 206 -1.95 -11.83 -3.38
C GLU A 206 -0.69 -11.25 -2.73
N VAL A 207 -0.36 -11.76 -1.55
CA VAL A 207 0.91 -11.50 -0.86
C VAL A 207 1.80 -12.71 -1.11
N VAL A 208 2.92 -12.49 -1.78
CA VAL A 208 3.87 -13.53 -2.15
C VAL A 208 5.28 -13.19 -1.66
N GLU A 209 6.23 -14.13 -1.82
CA GLU A 209 7.60 -13.99 -1.30
C GLU A 209 8.31 -12.72 -1.80
N ASP A 210 8.04 -12.26 -3.01
CA ASP A 210 8.69 -11.08 -3.61
C ASP A 210 7.86 -9.78 -3.50
N GLY A 211 6.68 -9.81 -2.85
CA GLY A 211 5.88 -8.61 -2.63
C GLY A 211 4.37 -8.83 -2.57
N ILE A 212 3.64 -7.79 -2.91
CA ILE A 212 2.18 -7.82 -3.00
C ILE A 212 1.81 -7.51 -4.44
N HIS A 213 1.10 -8.43 -5.07
CA HIS A 213 0.72 -8.36 -6.48
C HIS A 213 -0.79 -8.29 -6.64
N GLY A 214 -1.25 -7.76 -7.75
CA GLY A 214 -2.66 -7.71 -8.09
C GLY A 214 -2.99 -6.68 -9.15
N TRP A 215 -4.26 -6.70 -9.57
CA TRP A 215 -4.84 -5.69 -10.45
C TRP A 215 -5.87 -4.91 -9.66
N VAL A 216 -5.78 -3.58 -9.72
CA VAL A 216 -6.61 -2.65 -8.96
C VAL A 216 -7.12 -1.54 -9.87
N THR A 217 -8.21 -0.91 -9.49
CA THR A 217 -8.79 0.23 -10.19
C THR A 217 -8.61 1.52 -9.39
N GLY A 218 -8.83 2.67 -10.00
CA GLY A 218 -8.86 3.94 -9.26
C GLY A 218 -9.92 3.96 -8.16
N ALA A 219 -11.06 3.30 -8.40
CA ALA A 219 -12.11 3.15 -7.41
C ALA A 219 -11.66 2.25 -6.23
N ASP A 220 -10.88 1.20 -6.48
CA ASP A 220 -10.35 0.35 -5.41
C ASP A 220 -9.37 1.12 -4.52
N GLY A 221 -8.50 1.93 -5.13
CA GLY A 221 -7.63 2.85 -4.38
C GLY A 221 -8.41 3.82 -3.51
N GLY A 222 -9.47 4.42 -4.05
CA GLY A 222 -10.37 5.30 -3.29
C GLY A 222 -11.02 4.59 -2.10
N ARG A 223 -11.54 3.37 -2.30
CA ARG A 223 -12.14 2.55 -1.22
C ARG A 223 -11.13 2.18 -0.14
N ALA A 224 -9.90 1.82 -0.55
CA ALA A 224 -8.83 1.51 0.40
C ALA A 224 -8.50 2.72 1.29
N MET A 225 -8.35 3.91 0.69
CA MET A 225 -8.05 5.13 1.43
C MET A 225 -9.24 5.59 2.29
N ARG A 226 -10.48 5.33 1.87
CA ARG A 226 -11.66 5.58 2.69
C ARG A 226 -11.69 4.65 3.91
N ALA A 227 -11.44 3.37 3.75
CA ALA A 227 -11.36 2.43 4.85
C ALA A 227 -10.23 2.79 5.84
N LEU A 228 -9.08 3.26 5.33
CA LEU A 228 -8.00 3.77 6.17
C LEU A 228 -8.42 5.03 6.94
N TYR A 229 -9.10 5.99 6.30
CA TYR A 229 -9.62 7.16 6.98
C TYR A 229 -10.56 6.76 8.13
N ASP A 230 -11.54 5.90 7.84
CA ASP A 230 -12.50 5.43 8.84
C ASP A 230 -11.80 4.67 10.00
N TYR A 231 -10.74 3.93 9.69
CA TYR A 231 -9.93 3.27 10.71
C TYR A 231 -9.12 4.27 11.56
N PHE A 232 -8.50 5.28 10.96
CA PHE A 232 -7.77 6.33 11.69
C PHE A 232 -8.69 7.11 12.63
N GLU A 233 -9.95 7.36 12.24
CA GLU A 233 -10.95 8.03 13.07
C GLU A 233 -11.36 7.19 14.31
N THR A 234 -11.04 5.89 14.38
CA THR A 234 -11.26 5.08 15.58
C THR A 234 -10.38 5.53 16.75
N GLY A 235 -9.20 6.09 16.45
CA GLY A 235 -8.24 6.58 17.44
C GLY A 235 -7.66 5.48 18.34
N THR A 236 -7.72 4.20 17.93
CA THR A 236 -7.02 3.12 18.63
C THR A 236 -5.51 3.31 18.54
N GLU A 237 -4.76 2.64 19.38
CA GLU A 237 -3.29 2.71 19.39
C GLU A 237 -2.74 2.29 18.01
N ASN A 238 -3.22 1.18 17.46
CA ASN A 238 -2.84 0.70 16.14
C ASN A 238 -3.22 1.67 15.02
N ALA A 239 -4.39 2.31 15.11
CA ALA A 239 -4.85 3.28 14.12
C ALA A 239 -3.94 4.52 14.10
N LEU A 240 -3.54 5.02 15.26
CA LEU A 240 -2.67 6.19 15.38
C LEU A 240 -1.25 5.89 14.88
N GLU A 241 -0.69 4.73 15.21
CA GLU A 241 0.64 4.32 14.76
C GLU A 241 0.67 4.09 13.25
N LEU A 242 -0.37 3.45 12.70
CA LEU A 242 -0.51 3.28 11.25
C LEU A 242 -0.65 4.63 10.55
N GLN A 243 -1.47 5.56 11.08
CA GLN A 243 -1.63 6.90 10.53
C GLN A 243 -0.30 7.66 10.48
N GLU A 244 0.54 7.55 11.53
CA GLU A 244 1.86 8.17 11.57
C GLU A 244 2.75 7.68 10.42
N ALA A 245 2.75 6.36 10.13
CA ALA A 245 3.49 5.79 9.00
C ALA A 245 3.03 6.35 7.64
N PHE A 246 1.72 6.56 7.45
CA PHE A 246 1.18 7.16 6.22
C PHE A 246 1.48 8.65 6.09
N LEU A 247 1.45 9.39 7.19
CA LEU A 247 1.81 10.82 7.23
C LEU A 247 3.32 11.05 7.02
N ALA A 248 4.16 10.06 7.35
CA ALA A 248 5.59 10.11 7.15
C ALA A 248 6.03 9.79 5.70
N ALA A 249 5.12 9.38 4.82
CA ALA A 249 5.44 9.13 3.43
C ALA A 249 5.85 10.43 2.71
N ASP A 250 7.09 10.50 2.26
CA ASP A 250 7.77 11.72 1.78
C ASP A 250 7.72 11.95 0.27
N HIS A 251 6.92 11.17 -0.46
CA HIS A 251 6.73 11.35 -1.90
C HIS A 251 5.76 12.49 -2.23
N ASP A 252 5.92 13.08 -3.43
CA ASP A 252 5.21 14.27 -3.90
C ASP A 252 4.60 14.09 -5.30
N LEU A 253 4.00 12.93 -5.58
CA LEU A 253 3.41 12.68 -6.90
C LEU A 253 2.10 13.47 -7.09
N LEU A 254 1.18 13.39 -6.13
CA LEU A 254 0.00 14.24 -6.10
C LEU A 254 0.25 15.49 -5.24
N TYR A 255 -0.16 16.65 -5.74
CA TYR A 255 -0.17 17.87 -4.93
C TYR A 255 -1.20 17.74 -3.80
N CYS A 256 -0.76 18.00 -2.57
CA CYS A 256 -1.60 18.03 -1.38
C CYS A 256 -1.36 19.36 -0.65
N PRO A 257 -2.38 20.24 -0.54
CA PRO A 257 -2.24 21.57 0.06
C PRO A 257 -2.13 21.54 1.59
N ALA A 258 -2.30 20.38 2.21
CA ALA A 258 -2.30 20.15 3.64
C ALA A 258 -1.57 18.83 3.97
N PRO A 259 -1.28 18.51 5.25
CA PRO A 259 -0.77 17.22 5.63
C PRO A 259 -1.61 16.09 5.01
N ALA A 260 -0.97 15.04 4.52
CA ALA A 260 -1.66 13.97 3.84
C ALA A 260 -1.08 12.60 4.20
N ALA A 261 -1.95 11.66 4.50
CA ALA A 261 -1.61 10.26 4.61
C ALA A 261 -1.56 9.67 3.20
N LYS A 262 -0.40 9.16 2.76
CA LYS A 262 -0.14 8.85 1.35
C LYS A 262 0.42 7.46 1.14
N LYS A 263 0.12 6.87 -0.03
CA LYS A 263 0.79 5.67 -0.51
C LYS A 263 0.91 5.67 -2.03
N TYR A 264 2.14 5.65 -2.53
CA TYR A 264 2.41 5.53 -3.94
C TYR A 264 2.72 4.09 -4.36
N GLY A 265 2.63 3.84 -5.67
CA GLY A 265 3.11 2.64 -6.32
C GLY A 265 3.80 2.99 -7.64
N SER A 266 4.96 2.36 -7.89
CA SER A 266 5.67 2.50 -9.15
C SER A 266 6.29 1.18 -9.55
N TRP A 267 6.02 0.77 -10.76
CA TRP A 267 6.60 -0.42 -11.37
C TRP A 267 6.42 -0.37 -12.89
N ASP A 268 7.52 -0.49 -13.64
CA ASP A 268 7.50 -0.42 -15.10
C ASP A 268 6.79 0.87 -15.56
N GLN A 269 5.66 0.76 -16.27
CA GLN A 269 4.86 1.88 -16.77
C GLN A 269 3.83 2.40 -15.75
N ALA A 270 3.60 1.65 -14.68
CA ALA A 270 2.66 2.01 -13.64
C ALA A 270 3.24 3.08 -12.71
N LEU A 271 2.50 4.17 -12.53
CA LEU A 271 2.81 5.23 -11.58
C LEU A 271 1.50 5.67 -10.91
N HIS A 272 1.36 5.35 -9.65
CA HIS A 272 0.13 5.56 -8.89
C HIS A 272 0.38 6.37 -7.64
N ASP A 273 -0.61 7.12 -7.20
CA ASP A 273 -0.60 7.73 -5.88
C ASP A 273 -2.01 7.81 -5.31
N MET A 274 -2.09 7.67 -3.98
CA MET A 274 -3.31 7.75 -3.21
C MET A 274 -3.06 8.57 -1.96
N ALA A 275 -3.98 9.46 -1.62
CA ALA A 275 -3.86 10.33 -0.46
C ALA A 275 -5.20 10.56 0.24
N ILE A 276 -5.15 10.62 1.59
CA ILE A 276 -6.14 11.28 2.44
C ILE A 276 -5.54 12.64 2.78
N VAL A 277 -6.16 13.72 2.33
CA VAL A 277 -5.68 15.09 2.54
C VAL A 277 -6.45 15.72 3.67
N TYR A 278 -5.77 16.11 4.75
CA TYR A 278 -6.35 16.70 5.96
C TYR A 278 -6.41 18.23 5.85
N ALA A 279 -7.12 18.72 4.83
CA ALA A 279 -7.41 20.14 4.63
C ALA A 279 -8.62 20.59 5.48
N GLU A 280 -9.05 21.85 5.36
CA GLU A 280 -10.26 22.36 6.02
C GLU A 280 -11.50 21.52 5.67
N ARG A 281 -11.59 21.07 4.43
CA ARG A 281 -12.50 20.01 3.98
C ARG A 281 -11.65 18.79 3.63
N PRO A 282 -11.61 17.77 4.50
CA PRO A 282 -10.81 16.57 4.23
C PRO A 282 -11.33 15.81 3.02
N TYR A 283 -10.42 15.33 2.18
CA TYR A 283 -10.80 14.60 0.99
C TYR A 283 -9.81 13.46 0.68
N ILE A 284 -10.27 12.51 -0.12
CA ILE A 284 -9.46 11.43 -0.64
C ILE A 284 -9.24 11.66 -2.13
N ILE A 285 -8.03 11.40 -2.59
CA ILE A 285 -7.70 11.34 -4.01
C ILE A 285 -6.93 10.04 -4.28
N SER A 286 -7.31 9.35 -5.36
CA SER A 286 -6.64 8.15 -5.86
C SER A 286 -6.46 8.30 -7.36
N MET A 287 -5.22 8.20 -7.83
CA MET A 287 -4.85 8.30 -9.23
C MET A 287 -3.98 7.13 -9.65
N PHE A 288 -4.46 6.37 -10.62
CA PHE A 288 -3.76 5.24 -11.21
C PHE A 288 -3.45 5.55 -12.67
N THR A 289 -2.22 5.26 -13.08
CA THR A 289 -1.77 5.54 -14.44
C THR A 289 -0.92 4.42 -15.01
N ASP A 290 -1.02 4.24 -16.32
CA ASP A 290 -0.12 3.45 -17.13
C ASP A 290 0.31 4.33 -18.30
N TRP A 291 1.58 4.71 -18.34
CA TRP A 291 2.11 5.67 -19.33
C TRP A 291 2.39 5.05 -20.70
N GLY A 292 2.06 3.76 -20.89
CA GLY A 292 2.31 3.04 -22.13
C GLY A 292 3.80 2.75 -22.35
N ASP A 293 4.23 2.63 -23.62
CA ASP A 293 5.61 2.26 -24.01
C ASP A 293 6.68 3.33 -23.66
N GLN A 294 6.41 4.22 -22.73
CA GLN A 294 7.39 5.19 -22.26
C GLN A 294 8.37 4.46 -21.34
N GLU A 295 9.65 4.37 -21.70
CA GLU A 295 10.70 3.93 -20.77
C GLU A 295 10.84 4.96 -19.65
N VAL A 296 10.02 4.82 -18.61
CA VAL A 296 9.99 5.86 -17.61
C VAL A 296 9.91 5.30 -16.21
N SER A 297 11.03 5.27 -15.55
CA SER A 297 11.03 5.37 -14.10
C SER A 297 10.80 6.85 -13.73
N PHE A 298 9.57 7.22 -13.34
CA PHE A 298 9.16 8.57 -12.95
C PHE A 298 9.51 9.64 -13.99
N PRO A 299 8.79 9.74 -15.12
CA PRO A 299 8.99 10.88 -16.01
C PRO A 299 8.65 12.14 -15.23
N GLU A 300 9.50 13.11 -15.31
CA GLU A 300 9.23 14.42 -14.74
C GLU A 300 7.87 14.95 -15.25
N GLU A 301 7.57 14.73 -16.53
CA GLU A 301 6.28 15.07 -17.11
C GLU A 301 5.10 14.33 -16.42
N GLY A 302 5.23 13.05 -16.12
CA GLY A 302 4.18 12.29 -15.40
C GLY A 302 3.94 12.84 -14.00
N ARG A 303 5.01 13.18 -13.28
CA ARG A 303 4.91 13.84 -11.98
C ARG A 303 4.23 15.19 -12.08
N GLU A 304 4.65 16.05 -13.01
CA GLU A 304 4.04 17.36 -13.25
C GLU A 304 2.53 17.24 -13.53
N ARG A 305 2.13 16.24 -14.33
CA ARG A 305 0.73 15.99 -14.64
C ARG A 305 -0.07 15.52 -13.40
N MET A 306 0.49 14.62 -12.60
CA MET A 306 -0.14 14.18 -11.35
C MET A 306 -0.28 15.35 -10.36
N GLN A 307 0.72 16.22 -10.28
CA GLN A 307 0.66 17.46 -9.49
C GLN A 307 -0.47 18.38 -9.95
N GLN A 308 -0.66 18.56 -11.25
CA GLN A 308 -1.75 19.37 -11.81
C GLN A 308 -3.12 18.79 -11.45
N VAL A 309 -3.28 17.45 -11.50
CA VAL A 309 -4.53 16.80 -11.08
C VAL A 309 -4.79 17.01 -9.59
N GLY A 310 -3.78 16.84 -8.73
CA GLY A 310 -3.89 17.11 -7.30
C GLY A 310 -4.24 18.57 -6.98
N GLN A 311 -3.65 19.51 -7.73
CA GLN A 311 -3.96 20.95 -7.58
C GLN A 311 -5.41 21.24 -7.97
N LEU A 312 -5.87 20.77 -9.12
CA LEU A 312 -7.24 20.98 -9.56
C LEU A 312 -8.26 20.32 -8.64
N ALA A 313 -7.93 19.11 -8.11
CA ALA A 313 -8.76 18.46 -7.11
C ALA A 313 -8.90 19.29 -5.83
N ALA A 314 -7.79 19.88 -5.36
CA ALA A 314 -7.81 20.77 -4.21
C ALA A 314 -8.65 22.04 -4.48
N GLU A 315 -8.54 22.65 -5.66
CA GLU A 315 -9.35 23.80 -6.07
C GLU A 315 -10.84 23.46 -6.09
N ILE A 316 -11.22 22.33 -6.66
CA ILE A 316 -12.61 21.86 -6.74
C ILE A 316 -13.20 21.61 -5.33
N ILE A 317 -12.44 20.99 -4.45
CA ILE A 317 -12.95 20.62 -3.12
C ILE A 317 -12.94 21.82 -2.15
N LEU A 318 -11.91 22.68 -2.21
CA LEU A 318 -11.69 23.71 -1.21
C LEU A 318 -12.25 25.08 -1.58
N ASN A 319 -12.54 25.34 -2.86
CA ASN A 319 -13.17 26.60 -3.28
C ASN A 319 -14.67 26.60 -2.93
N ASP A 320 -15.11 27.64 -2.23
CA ASP A 320 -16.52 27.90 -1.88
C ASP A 320 -17.35 28.43 -3.08
#